data_25a5302d362d03122d3abf685d650777
#
_entry.id   25a5302d362d03122d3abf685d650777
#
_cell.length_a   1.000
_cell.length_b   1.000
_cell.length_c   1.000
_cell.angle_alpha   90.00
_cell.angle_beta   90.00
_cell.angle_gamma   90.00
#
_symmetry.space_group_name_H-M   'P 1'
#
loop_
_entity.id
_entity.type
_entity.pdbx_description
1 polymer ?
#
loop_
_entity_poly.entity_id
_entity_poly.type
_entity_poly.pdbx_seq_one_letter_code
_entity_poly.pdbx_strand_id
1 'polypeptide(L)'
;MRVLLIGANGYLGRFVADRLLADPAVQLTALGRGDDADVRFDLATGSPGALTRFLDAVHPGVVINCAGATRGGARELTRHNTVAVATVCEALRRSGCGARLVQIGCGAEYGPSQPGSSTAEDAVPRPGGPYGVSKLAATELVLGSGLDAVVLRVFSPAGPGTPAGSPLGRLAEAMRRAMQSG
;
A
#
# COMPACT_ATOMS: atom_id res chain seq x y z
N MET A 1 0.73 -21.18 4.41
CA MET A 1 1.67 -20.04 4.51
C MET A 1 1.01 -18.92 5.30
N ARG A 2 1.67 -18.35 6.32
CA ARG A 2 1.12 -17.22 7.11
C ARG A 2 1.42 -15.90 6.41
N VAL A 3 0.39 -15.10 6.15
CA VAL A 3 0.46 -13.80 5.49
C VAL A 3 -0.16 -12.73 6.39
N LEU A 4 0.57 -11.65 6.63
CA LEU A 4 0.05 -10.44 7.25
C LEU A 4 -0.30 -9.44 6.15
N LEU A 5 -1.57 -9.08 6.02
CA LEU A 5 -2.03 -8.06 5.07
C LEU A 5 -2.39 -6.78 5.82
N ILE A 6 -1.66 -5.73 5.54
CA ILE A 6 -1.89 -4.40 6.11
C ILE A 6 -2.77 -3.60 5.15
N GLY A 7 -3.88 -3.06 5.64
CA GLY A 7 -4.82 -2.28 4.83
C GLY A 7 -5.75 -3.13 3.96
N ALA A 8 -6.17 -4.31 4.45
CA ALA A 8 -7.08 -5.22 3.77
C ALA A 8 -8.39 -4.56 3.30
N ASN A 9 -8.91 -3.57 4.05
CA ASN A 9 -10.16 -2.86 3.76
C ASN A 9 -10.03 -1.73 2.74
N GLY A 10 -8.80 -1.43 2.30
CA GLY A 10 -8.54 -0.47 1.22
C GLY A 10 -8.95 -1.02 -0.15
N TYR A 11 -9.01 -0.11 -1.15
CA TYR A 11 -9.41 -0.49 -2.50
C TYR A 11 -8.58 -1.65 -3.08
N LEU A 12 -7.26 -1.62 -2.98
CA LEU A 12 -6.41 -2.72 -3.44
C LEU A 12 -6.41 -3.89 -2.43
N GLY A 13 -6.35 -3.58 -1.14
CA GLY A 13 -6.20 -4.57 -0.09
C GLY A 13 -7.32 -5.62 -0.09
N ARG A 14 -8.57 -5.23 -0.34
CA ARG A 14 -9.70 -6.17 -0.42
C ARG A 14 -9.53 -7.21 -1.54
N PHE A 15 -9.07 -6.80 -2.74
CA PHE A 15 -8.82 -7.74 -3.83
C PHE A 15 -7.66 -8.69 -3.52
N VAL A 16 -6.64 -8.18 -2.83
CA VAL A 16 -5.53 -9.00 -2.34
C VAL A 16 -6.03 -9.99 -1.30
N ALA A 17 -6.86 -9.53 -0.33
CA ALA A 17 -7.47 -10.38 0.68
C ALA A 17 -8.32 -11.50 0.06
N ASP A 18 -9.24 -11.14 -0.85
CA ASP A 18 -10.11 -12.09 -1.54
C ASP A 18 -9.31 -13.16 -2.30
N ARG A 19 -8.23 -12.73 -2.97
CA ARG A 19 -7.38 -13.66 -3.72
C ARG A 19 -6.58 -14.59 -2.82
N LEU A 20 -6.09 -14.09 -1.67
CA LEU A 20 -5.35 -14.89 -0.69
C LEU A 20 -6.27 -15.88 0.05
N LEU A 21 -7.47 -15.46 0.42
CA LEU A 21 -8.46 -16.32 1.09
C LEU A 21 -9.00 -17.44 0.19
N ALA A 22 -8.89 -17.29 -1.13
CA ALA A 22 -9.25 -18.35 -2.08
C ALA A 22 -8.25 -19.54 -2.06
N ASP A 23 -7.08 -19.38 -1.46
CA ASP A 23 -6.08 -20.44 -1.33
C ASP A 23 -6.11 -21.03 0.09
N PRO A 24 -6.57 -22.29 0.27
CA PRO A 24 -6.65 -22.93 1.58
C PRO A 24 -5.31 -23.12 2.29
N ALA A 25 -4.19 -23.02 1.57
CA ALA A 25 -2.85 -23.07 2.14
C ALA A 25 -2.42 -21.76 2.79
N VAL A 26 -3.20 -20.67 2.63
CA VAL A 26 -2.91 -19.35 3.18
C VAL A 26 -3.69 -19.14 4.48
N GLN A 27 -2.96 -18.75 5.52
CA GLN A 27 -3.52 -18.23 6.77
C GLN A 27 -3.30 -16.71 6.75
N LEU A 28 -4.39 -15.97 6.47
CA LEU A 28 -4.38 -14.52 6.38
C LEU A 28 -4.66 -13.91 7.75
N THR A 29 -3.89 -12.90 8.13
CA THR A 29 -4.19 -11.98 9.24
C THR A 29 -4.27 -10.58 8.68
N ALA A 30 -5.39 -9.88 8.90
CA ALA A 30 -5.60 -8.51 8.47
C ALA A 30 -5.24 -7.53 9.58
N LEU A 31 -4.35 -6.56 9.29
CA LEU A 31 -3.99 -5.48 10.20
C LEU A 31 -4.45 -4.15 9.62
N GLY A 32 -5.12 -3.34 10.42
CA GLY A 32 -5.66 -2.07 9.97
C GLY A 32 -6.23 -1.22 11.10
N ARG A 33 -6.86 -0.09 10.75
CA ARG A 33 -7.45 0.84 11.71
C ARG A 33 -8.94 0.58 11.98
N GLY A 34 -9.60 -0.13 11.08
CA GLY A 34 -11.04 -0.39 11.15
C GLY A 34 -11.38 -1.55 12.09
N ASP A 35 -12.67 -1.63 12.47
CA ASP A 35 -13.21 -2.67 13.36
C ASP A 35 -13.30 -4.04 12.67
N ASP A 36 -13.21 -4.07 11.37
CA ASP A 36 -13.20 -5.24 10.49
C ASP A 36 -11.78 -5.81 10.25
N ALA A 37 -10.74 -5.25 10.88
CA ALA A 37 -9.40 -5.84 10.90
C ALA A 37 -9.28 -6.85 12.06
N ASP A 38 -8.60 -7.97 11.82
CA ASP A 38 -8.30 -8.96 12.88
C ASP A 38 -7.47 -8.33 13.99
N VAL A 39 -6.61 -7.37 13.62
CA VAL A 39 -5.77 -6.61 14.56
C VAL A 39 -5.86 -5.12 14.26
N ARG A 40 -6.31 -4.34 15.25
CA ARG A 40 -6.34 -2.88 15.15
C ARG A 40 -4.98 -2.29 15.47
N PHE A 41 -4.42 -1.62 14.46
CA PHE A 41 -3.15 -0.91 14.60
C PHE A 41 -3.05 0.26 13.60
N ASP A 42 -2.69 1.43 14.09
CA ASP A 42 -2.39 2.58 13.23
C ASP A 42 -0.87 2.70 13.04
N LEU A 43 -0.38 2.37 11.86
CA LEU A 43 1.04 2.47 11.52
C LEU A 43 1.62 3.88 11.64
N ALA A 44 0.78 4.92 11.48
CA ALA A 44 1.22 6.31 11.48
C ALA A 44 1.45 6.87 12.90
N THR A 45 0.93 6.19 13.93
CA THR A 45 1.02 6.60 15.34
C THR A 45 1.48 5.49 16.27
N GLY A 46 1.37 4.26 15.81
CA GLY A 46 1.71 3.08 16.59
C GLY A 46 3.22 2.91 16.79
N SER A 47 3.60 2.35 17.92
CA SER A 47 5.00 2.08 18.23
C SER A 47 5.56 0.94 17.37
N PRO A 48 6.73 1.11 16.72
CA PRO A 48 7.42 0.01 16.04
C PRO A 48 7.63 -1.19 16.94
N GLY A 49 7.95 -0.99 18.21
CA GLY A 49 8.14 -2.07 19.19
C GLY A 49 6.86 -2.87 19.47
N ALA A 50 5.68 -2.24 19.44
CA ALA A 50 4.41 -2.97 19.56
C ALA A 50 4.17 -3.85 18.30
N LEU A 51 4.44 -3.31 17.11
CA LEU A 51 4.34 -4.08 15.86
C LEU A 51 5.38 -5.21 15.83
N THR A 52 6.60 -4.99 16.34
CA THR A 52 7.63 -6.05 16.46
C THR A 52 7.11 -7.23 17.29
N ARG A 53 6.58 -6.98 18.50
CA ARG A 53 6.02 -8.03 19.35
C ARG A 53 4.89 -8.81 18.68
N PHE A 54 4.05 -8.10 17.93
CA PHE A 54 2.99 -8.72 17.16
C PHE A 54 3.55 -9.62 16.04
N LEU A 55 4.54 -9.14 15.27
CA LEU A 55 5.21 -9.92 14.24
C LEU A 55 5.89 -11.18 14.82
N ASP A 56 6.52 -11.07 15.98
CA ASP A 56 7.14 -12.22 16.66
C ASP A 56 6.10 -13.24 17.13
N ALA A 57 4.92 -12.80 17.56
CA ALA A 57 3.83 -13.70 17.96
C ALA A 57 3.16 -14.41 16.79
N VAL A 58 2.87 -13.69 15.68
CA VAL A 58 2.19 -14.24 14.50
C VAL A 58 3.17 -15.00 13.61
N HIS A 59 4.41 -14.56 13.56
CA HIS A 59 5.50 -15.13 12.75
C HIS A 59 5.10 -15.32 11.28
N PRO A 60 4.70 -14.24 10.57
CA PRO A 60 4.31 -14.32 9.17
C PRO A 60 5.53 -14.65 8.29
N GLY A 61 5.32 -15.39 7.21
CA GLY A 61 6.36 -15.56 6.18
C GLY A 61 6.36 -14.41 5.16
N VAL A 62 5.21 -13.71 5.01
CA VAL A 62 5.05 -12.57 4.09
C VAL A 62 4.25 -11.48 4.78
N VAL A 63 4.68 -10.24 4.62
CA VAL A 63 3.94 -9.03 4.98
C VAL A 63 3.62 -8.25 3.71
N ILE A 64 2.34 -8.02 3.44
CA ILE A 64 1.88 -7.23 2.28
C ILE A 64 1.32 -5.91 2.80
N ASN A 65 1.92 -4.79 2.42
CA ASN A 65 1.43 -3.48 2.83
C ASN A 65 0.69 -2.76 1.70
N CYS A 66 -0.64 -2.82 1.76
CA CYS A 66 -1.57 -2.07 0.91
C CYS A 66 -2.06 -0.77 1.55
N ALA A 67 -1.65 -0.46 2.79
CA ALA A 67 -2.07 0.75 3.48
C ALA A 67 -1.40 2.00 2.90
N GLY A 68 -2.13 3.10 2.90
CA GLY A 68 -1.66 4.40 2.47
C GLY A 68 -2.82 5.38 2.27
N ALA A 69 -2.48 6.67 2.22
CA ALA A 69 -3.41 7.76 1.90
C ALA A 69 -3.16 8.24 0.46
N THR A 70 -4.25 8.45 -0.30
CA THR A 70 -4.20 8.97 -1.67
C THR A 70 -4.59 10.45 -1.75
N ARG A 71 -5.10 11.02 -0.65
CA ARG A 71 -5.57 12.40 -0.53
C ARG A 71 -5.15 12.97 0.81
N GLY A 72 -5.08 14.30 0.87
CA GLY A 72 -4.69 15.05 2.05
C GLY A 72 -3.60 16.05 1.75
N GLY A 73 -3.23 16.86 2.72
CA GLY A 73 -2.09 17.76 2.64
C GLY A 73 -0.74 17.01 2.69
N ALA A 74 0.35 17.67 2.35
CA ALA A 74 1.68 17.06 2.32
C ALA A 74 2.04 16.38 3.65
N ARG A 75 1.73 17.01 4.79
CA ARG A 75 1.99 16.46 6.13
C ARG A 75 1.23 15.14 6.37
N GLU A 76 -0.03 15.10 5.98
CA GLU A 76 -0.87 13.92 6.14
C GLU A 76 -0.40 12.76 5.25
N LEU A 77 -0.11 13.06 3.98
CA LEU A 77 0.43 12.10 3.03
C LEU A 77 1.78 11.53 3.51
N THR A 78 2.69 12.38 3.98
CA THR A 78 3.97 11.93 4.56
C THR A 78 3.75 11.03 5.76
N ARG A 79 2.83 11.39 6.65
CA ARG A 79 2.53 10.59 7.85
C ARG A 79 2.03 9.19 7.48
N HIS A 80 1.06 9.09 6.56
CA HIS A 80 0.40 7.83 6.23
C HIS A 80 1.13 6.99 5.17
N ASN A 81 1.96 7.60 4.33
CA ASN A 81 2.68 6.88 3.29
C ASN A 81 4.15 6.62 3.64
N THR A 82 4.83 7.58 4.27
CA THR A 82 6.27 7.48 4.54
C THR A 82 6.53 7.01 5.96
N VAL A 83 6.00 7.71 6.98
CA VAL A 83 6.23 7.36 8.40
C VAL A 83 5.63 5.99 8.73
N ALA A 84 4.43 5.70 8.23
CA ALA A 84 3.80 4.40 8.40
C ALA A 84 4.66 3.25 7.83
N VAL A 85 5.28 3.45 6.65
CA VAL A 85 6.18 2.45 6.06
C VAL A 85 7.49 2.33 6.86
N ALA A 86 8.03 3.44 7.36
CA ALA A 86 9.20 3.40 8.26
C ALA A 86 8.91 2.54 9.51
N THR A 87 7.69 2.66 10.10
CA THR A 87 7.25 1.83 11.22
C THR A 87 7.26 0.33 10.86
N VAL A 88 6.79 -0.04 9.67
CA VAL A 88 6.81 -1.44 9.19
C VAL A 88 8.24 -1.94 9.02
N CYS A 89 9.10 -1.17 8.34
CA CYS A 89 10.50 -1.54 8.11
C CYS A 89 11.25 -1.71 9.44
N GLU A 90 11.08 -0.78 10.38
CA GLU A 90 11.73 -0.86 11.68
C GLU A 90 11.25 -2.07 12.49
N ALA A 91 9.95 -2.35 12.48
CA ALA A 91 9.39 -3.50 13.18
C ALA A 91 9.91 -4.82 12.59
N LEU A 92 9.94 -4.96 11.25
CA LEU A 92 10.47 -6.15 10.58
C LEU A 92 11.95 -6.36 10.84
N ARG A 93 12.75 -5.30 10.85
CA ARG A 93 14.20 -5.39 11.17
C ARG A 93 14.47 -5.84 12.59
N ARG A 94 13.59 -5.51 13.54
CA ARG A 94 13.69 -5.89 14.95
C ARG A 94 13.11 -7.28 15.22
N SER A 95 12.17 -7.73 14.39
CA SER A 95 11.51 -9.01 14.54
C SER A 95 12.40 -10.15 14.05
N GLY A 96 12.33 -11.28 14.74
CA GLY A 96 12.98 -12.54 14.32
C GLY A 96 12.19 -13.33 13.28
N CYS A 97 11.05 -12.82 12.76
CA CYS A 97 10.19 -13.59 11.87
C CYS A 97 10.77 -13.83 10.46
N GLY A 98 11.72 -13.01 10.01
CA GLY A 98 12.34 -13.15 8.67
C GLY A 98 11.35 -12.99 7.50
N ALA A 99 10.23 -12.30 7.71
CA ALA A 99 9.18 -12.15 6.71
C ALA A 99 9.64 -11.31 5.50
N ARG A 100 9.26 -11.75 4.30
CA ARG A 100 9.40 -10.94 3.08
C ARG A 100 8.38 -9.82 3.07
N LEU A 101 8.83 -8.58 2.78
CA LEU A 101 7.95 -7.42 2.64
C LEU A 101 7.55 -7.19 1.18
N VAL A 102 6.25 -7.14 0.91
CA VAL A 102 5.68 -6.66 -0.36
C VAL A 102 5.04 -5.30 -0.11
N GLN A 103 5.70 -4.25 -0.58
CA GLN A 103 5.22 -2.87 -0.44
C GLN A 103 4.49 -2.41 -1.70
N ILE A 104 3.27 -1.91 -1.55
CA ILE A 104 2.57 -1.28 -2.68
C ILE A 104 3.08 0.15 -2.88
N GLY A 105 3.81 0.36 -3.96
CA GLY A 105 4.23 1.65 -4.49
C GLY A 105 3.19 2.23 -5.47
N CYS A 106 3.58 3.26 -6.24
CA CYS A 106 2.67 3.92 -7.17
C CYS A 106 3.40 4.46 -8.40
N GLY A 107 2.78 4.37 -9.57
CA GLY A 107 3.28 5.02 -10.79
C GLY A 107 3.51 6.53 -10.67
N ALA A 108 2.81 7.21 -9.73
CA ALA A 108 3.03 8.62 -9.44
C ALA A 108 4.45 8.96 -8.91
N GLU A 109 5.22 7.98 -8.50
CA GLU A 109 6.63 8.12 -8.11
C GLU A 109 7.51 8.51 -9.30
N TYR A 110 7.18 8.04 -10.50
CA TYR A 110 7.89 8.41 -11.73
C TYR A 110 7.57 9.83 -12.21
N GLY A 111 6.40 10.37 -11.82
CA GLY A 111 5.92 11.66 -12.29
C GLY A 111 5.30 11.61 -13.70
N PRO A 112 5.14 12.76 -14.35
CA PRO A 112 4.57 12.84 -15.68
C PRO A 112 5.48 12.16 -16.72
N SER A 113 4.92 11.25 -17.52
CA SER A 113 5.59 10.70 -18.71
C SER A 113 5.33 11.58 -19.95
N GLN A 114 6.22 11.50 -20.93
CA GLN A 114 5.98 12.15 -22.22
C GLN A 114 4.86 11.41 -22.97
N PRO A 115 3.97 12.12 -23.68
CA PRO A 115 2.94 11.49 -24.50
C PRO A 115 3.54 10.46 -25.47
N GLY A 116 2.94 9.28 -25.53
CA GLY A 116 3.39 8.19 -26.39
C GLY A 116 4.62 7.41 -25.90
N SER A 117 5.15 7.73 -24.72
CA SER A 117 6.26 6.96 -24.12
C SER A 117 5.74 6.01 -23.02
N SER A 118 6.41 4.87 -22.86
CA SER A 118 6.24 3.96 -21.72
C SER A 118 7.31 4.23 -20.66
N THR A 119 6.95 4.09 -19.39
CA THR A 119 7.88 4.22 -18.27
C THR A 119 8.45 2.85 -17.93
N ALA A 120 9.75 2.69 -18.04
CA ALA A 120 10.45 1.48 -17.62
C ALA A 120 10.68 1.48 -16.10
N GLU A 121 10.95 0.30 -15.51
CA GLU A 121 11.14 0.16 -14.05
C GLU A 121 12.39 0.87 -13.53
N ASP A 122 13.41 1.03 -14.38
CA ASP A 122 14.68 1.73 -14.11
C ASP A 122 14.62 3.24 -14.40
N ALA A 123 13.46 3.76 -14.86
CA ALA A 123 13.28 5.18 -15.09
C ALA A 123 13.49 5.97 -13.78
N VAL A 124 14.23 7.07 -13.88
CA VAL A 124 14.52 7.95 -12.73
C VAL A 124 13.22 8.56 -12.20
N PRO A 125 12.83 8.32 -10.94
CA PRO A 125 11.65 8.90 -10.35
C PRO A 125 11.71 10.42 -10.27
N ARG A 126 10.63 11.11 -10.70
CA ARG A 126 10.49 12.58 -10.67
C ARG A 126 9.06 12.96 -10.27
N PRO A 127 8.65 12.69 -9.03
CA PRO A 127 7.26 12.89 -8.61
C PRO A 127 6.82 14.35 -8.75
N GLY A 128 5.64 14.57 -9.34
CA GLY A 128 5.10 15.90 -9.64
C GLY A 128 4.30 16.54 -8.51
N GLY A 129 4.19 15.90 -7.32
CA GLY A 129 3.40 16.44 -6.23
C GLY A 129 3.54 15.66 -4.92
N PRO A 130 2.95 16.17 -3.81
CA PRO A 130 3.15 15.61 -2.46
C PRO A 130 2.83 14.12 -2.32
N TYR A 131 1.82 13.63 -3.03
CA TYR A 131 1.47 12.22 -3.03
C TYR A 131 2.61 11.36 -3.62
N GLY A 132 3.07 11.67 -4.83
CA GLY A 132 4.16 10.94 -5.47
C GLY A 132 5.46 11.02 -4.64
N VAL A 133 5.77 12.20 -4.08
CA VAL A 133 6.93 12.40 -3.18
C VAL A 133 6.82 11.49 -1.96
N SER A 134 5.66 11.42 -1.29
CA SER A 134 5.46 10.58 -0.11
C SER A 134 5.57 9.08 -0.42
N LYS A 135 5.13 8.66 -1.62
CA LYS A 135 5.26 7.28 -2.07
C LYS A 135 6.68 6.92 -2.45
N LEU A 136 7.39 7.81 -3.15
CA LEU A 136 8.81 7.62 -3.47
C LEU A 136 9.66 7.52 -2.21
N ALA A 137 9.46 8.40 -1.24
CA ALA A 137 10.18 8.34 0.04
C ALA A 137 9.95 6.99 0.76
N ALA A 138 8.73 6.44 0.70
CA ALA A 138 8.45 5.11 1.24
C ALA A 138 9.19 4.00 0.47
N THR A 139 9.24 4.09 -0.86
CA THR A 139 9.99 3.15 -1.71
C THR A 139 11.47 3.15 -1.36
N GLU A 140 12.09 4.34 -1.23
CA GLU A 140 13.50 4.48 -0.86
C GLU A 140 13.79 3.92 0.54
N LEU A 141 12.89 4.13 1.50
CA LEU A 141 13.00 3.53 2.84
C LEU A 141 12.98 2.00 2.78
N VAL A 142 12.10 1.40 1.98
CA VAL A 142 12.02 -0.05 1.83
C VAL A 142 13.27 -0.61 1.16
N LEU A 143 13.69 -0.04 0.04
CA LEU A 143 14.87 -0.50 -0.71
C LEU A 143 16.17 -0.33 0.07
N GLY A 144 16.29 0.75 0.87
CA GLY A 144 17.44 1.00 1.75
C GLY A 144 17.38 0.27 3.09
N SER A 145 16.33 -0.49 3.40
CA SER A 145 16.12 -1.10 4.73
C SER A 145 17.00 -2.31 5.00
N GLY A 146 17.52 -2.98 3.96
CA GLY A 146 18.21 -4.26 4.07
C GLY A 146 17.29 -5.47 4.31
N LEU A 147 15.97 -5.30 4.22
CA LEU A 147 14.99 -6.39 4.30
C LEU A 147 14.91 -7.18 2.98
N ASP A 148 14.49 -8.44 3.04
CA ASP A 148 13.97 -9.12 1.85
C ASP A 148 12.65 -8.46 1.46
N ALA A 149 12.70 -7.56 0.49
CA ALA A 149 11.56 -6.73 0.13
C ALA A 149 11.44 -6.51 -1.38
N VAL A 150 10.19 -6.31 -1.82
CA VAL A 150 9.86 -5.87 -3.17
C VAL A 150 8.87 -4.71 -3.11
N VAL A 151 9.06 -3.73 -4.00
CA VAL A 151 8.11 -2.62 -4.18
C VAL A 151 7.39 -2.78 -5.51
N LEU A 152 6.07 -2.85 -5.47
CA LEU A 152 5.21 -2.94 -6.64
C LEU A 152 4.62 -1.57 -6.96
N ARG A 153 5.18 -0.84 -7.92
CA ARG A 153 4.65 0.45 -8.37
C ARG A 153 3.42 0.25 -9.25
N VAL A 154 2.25 0.34 -8.63
CA VAL A 154 0.96 0.10 -9.29
C VAL A 154 0.53 1.33 -10.08
N PHE A 155 0.16 1.15 -11.35
CA PHE A 155 -0.37 2.20 -12.23
C PHE A 155 -1.89 2.11 -12.32
N SER A 156 -2.58 3.21 -12.04
CA SER A 156 -4.01 3.44 -12.30
C SER A 156 -4.93 2.21 -12.13
N PRO A 157 -4.94 1.58 -10.95
CA PRO A 157 -5.74 0.38 -10.75
C PRO A 157 -7.23 0.69 -10.99
N ALA A 158 -7.88 -0.15 -11.80
CA ALA A 158 -9.29 -0.04 -12.15
C ALA A 158 -10.01 -1.36 -11.88
N GLY A 159 -11.26 -1.28 -11.45
CA GLY A 159 -12.09 -2.46 -11.18
C GLY A 159 -13.34 -2.10 -10.38
N PRO A 160 -14.13 -3.10 -9.97
CA PRO A 160 -15.31 -2.88 -9.15
C PRO A 160 -15.01 -2.07 -7.89
N GLY A 161 -15.79 -1.00 -7.62
CA GLY A 161 -15.59 -0.11 -6.48
C GLY A 161 -14.35 0.80 -6.59
N THR A 162 -13.85 1.06 -7.80
CA THR A 162 -12.86 2.13 -8.03
C THR A 162 -13.29 3.41 -7.32
N PRO A 163 -12.44 4.02 -6.48
CA PRO A 163 -12.81 5.21 -5.71
C PRO A 163 -13.29 6.34 -6.62
N ALA A 164 -14.48 6.89 -6.35
CA ALA A 164 -15.12 7.95 -7.16
C ALA A 164 -14.22 9.18 -7.37
N GLY A 165 -13.32 9.44 -6.43
CA GLY A 165 -12.38 10.55 -6.56
C GLY A 165 -11.10 10.24 -7.33
N SER A 166 -10.88 9.02 -7.80
CA SER A 166 -9.79 8.70 -8.73
C SER A 166 -10.12 9.22 -10.15
N PRO A 167 -9.14 9.40 -11.03
CA PRO A 167 -9.41 9.80 -12.42
C PRO A 167 -10.41 8.86 -13.12
N LEU A 168 -10.21 7.56 -12.99
CA LEU A 168 -11.09 6.55 -13.58
C LEU A 168 -12.47 6.50 -12.90
N GLY A 169 -12.54 6.69 -11.58
CA GLY A 169 -13.80 6.78 -10.86
C GLY A 169 -14.64 7.99 -11.29
N ARG A 170 -14.02 9.17 -11.50
CA ARG A 170 -14.69 10.35 -12.02
C ARG A 170 -15.21 10.13 -13.46
N LEU A 171 -14.39 9.49 -14.31
CA LEU A 171 -14.81 9.15 -15.67
C LEU A 171 -16.02 8.21 -15.65
N ALA A 172 -15.97 7.13 -14.89
CA ALA A 172 -17.06 6.17 -14.76
C ALA A 172 -18.35 6.85 -14.24
N GLU A 173 -18.23 7.78 -13.29
CA GLU A 173 -19.38 8.53 -12.78
C GLU A 173 -19.94 9.50 -13.83
N ALA A 174 -19.09 10.18 -14.60
CA ALA A 174 -19.52 11.04 -15.70
C ALA A 174 -20.26 10.26 -16.79
N MET A 175 -19.73 9.09 -17.17
CA MET A 175 -20.38 8.21 -18.13
C MET A 175 -21.73 7.70 -17.63
N ARG A 176 -21.83 7.30 -16.37
CA ARG A 176 -23.10 6.85 -15.76
C ARG A 176 -24.17 7.97 -15.79
N ARG A 177 -23.79 9.21 -15.46
CA ARG A 177 -24.71 10.37 -15.54
C ARG A 177 -25.17 10.63 -16.97
N ALA A 178 -24.26 10.61 -17.94
CA ALA A 178 -24.61 10.80 -19.34
C ALA A 178 -25.60 9.74 -19.84
N MET A 179 -25.44 8.47 -19.42
CA MET A 179 -26.37 7.39 -19.78
C MET A 179 -27.75 7.50 -19.10
N GLN A 180 -27.87 8.22 -17.98
CA GLN A 180 -29.14 8.43 -17.27
C GLN A 180 -29.90 9.68 -17.76
N SER A 181 -29.21 10.60 -18.44
CA SER A 181 -29.78 11.87 -18.92
C SER A 181 -30.14 11.88 -20.41
N GLY A 182 -29.86 10.80 -21.15
CA GLY A 182 -30.29 10.58 -22.55
C GLY A 182 -31.48 9.68 -22.61
#